data_9625a09970f62f924d59b79a6dff4163
#
_entry.id   9625a09970f62f924d59b79a6dff4163
#
_cell.length_a   1.000
_cell.length_b   1.000
_cell.length_c   1.000
_cell.angle_alpha   90.00
_cell.angle_beta   90.00
_cell.angle_gamma   90.00
#
_symmetry.space_group_name_H-M   'P 1'
#
loop_
_entity.id
_entity.type
_entity.pdbx_description
1 polymer ?
#
loop_
_entity_poly.entity_id
_entity_poly.type
_entity_poly.pdbx_seq_one_letter_code
_entity_poly.pdbx_strand_id
1 'polypeptide(L)'
;PEPNLKEDYKSSPNLRLGYLYTNYNRKDVTDNWIDKTQNKPDVYVSKRKKGIKNIELQSAYVSRIDYGDLSNSAKFQASFIKSMNGYFGIDKDDIFGKAEKKLAKKEIDLDPSITNQIIVDAEFEDYDRINFEFQKKGHDVSLEMSQNDVEKTFNYLCFQLLKEQTEDRAKITNIARSWSPLKKAIRVWFKSVLGENCDYYYRIFIKDIQKGSSSVFRPALTQTLKNYRPILEKLLAEKVKKNEEKEAPIFTIQESYGYTEDYENLPVKLNVLETFYIRKEYDGKPNEVEFINYIDGKKNKIDWWFKQEIGQEYFAIKYFNTADQKFSLFYPDWIIKFKEGKFGIFDTKGGRTATDTEGRAPALAEKLKELGKKFVGGIVLKEGGIWHYNDSKDYKYIPGNLD
;
A
#
# COMPACT_ATOMS: atom_id res chain seq x y z
N PRO A 1 -21.05 0.00 3.23
CA PRO A 1 -22.30 -0.15 4.00
C PRO A 1 -22.80 -1.59 3.84
N GLU A 2 -23.21 -2.16 4.94
CA GLU A 2 -23.73 -3.53 4.92
C GLU A 2 -25.05 -3.59 4.13
N PRO A 3 -25.26 -4.65 3.33
CA PRO A 3 -26.45 -4.78 2.48
C PRO A 3 -27.79 -4.70 3.24
N ASN A 4 -27.77 -5.05 4.51
CA ASN A 4 -28.95 -5.09 5.37
C ASN A 4 -29.43 -3.71 5.85
N LEU A 5 -28.61 -2.66 5.67
CA LEU A 5 -28.95 -1.30 6.08
C LEU A 5 -29.63 -0.47 4.98
N LYS A 6 -29.96 -1.07 3.82
CA LYS A 6 -30.56 -0.33 2.69
C LYS A 6 -31.90 0.32 3.01
N GLU A 7 -32.70 -0.27 3.90
CA GLU A 7 -34.00 0.31 4.30
C GLU A 7 -33.81 1.43 5.31
N ASP A 8 -32.86 1.29 6.23
CA ASP A 8 -32.53 2.33 7.20
C ASP A 8 -31.95 3.58 6.52
N TYR A 9 -31.19 3.41 5.41
CA TYR A 9 -30.74 4.52 4.58
C TYR A 9 -31.86 5.32 3.94
N LYS A 10 -33.00 4.71 3.65
CA LYS A 10 -34.17 5.41 3.08
C LYS A 10 -34.91 6.23 4.12
N SER A 11 -34.93 5.76 5.36
CA SER A 11 -35.70 6.38 6.46
C SER A 11 -34.93 7.45 7.22
N SER A 12 -33.60 7.42 7.22
CA SER A 12 -32.76 8.38 7.94
C SER A 12 -31.87 9.20 7.02
N PRO A 13 -32.13 10.51 6.83
CA PRO A 13 -31.31 11.38 5.99
C PRO A 13 -29.82 11.41 6.39
N ASN A 14 -29.54 11.29 7.69
CA ASN A 14 -28.17 11.32 8.23
C ASN A 14 -27.35 10.10 7.84
N LEU A 15 -27.98 8.95 7.60
CA LEU A 15 -27.29 7.74 7.14
C LEU A 15 -26.98 7.76 5.64
N ARG A 16 -27.52 8.72 4.90
CA ARG A 16 -27.24 8.91 3.46
C ARG A 16 -25.96 9.70 3.21
N LEU A 17 -25.43 10.34 4.25
CA LEU A 17 -24.27 11.21 4.16
C LEU A 17 -23.06 10.50 4.76
N GLY A 18 -21.97 10.47 4.01
CA GLY A 18 -20.66 10.13 4.56
C GLY A 18 -20.08 11.36 5.25
N TYR A 19 -19.61 11.19 6.49
CA TYR A 19 -18.93 12.27 7.21
C TYR A 19 -17.42 12.04 7.12
N LEU A 20 -16.71 13.04 6.59
CA LEU A 20 -15.26 13.05 6.53
C LEU A 20 -14.72 13.92 7.69
N TYR A 21 -14.07 13.26 8.65
CA TYR A 21 -13.35 13.95 9.71
C TYR A 21 -11.88 14.05 9.32
N THR A 22 -11.39 15.28 9.15
CA THR A 22 -10.03 15.54 8.69
C THR A 22 -9.48 16.82 9.31
N ASN A 23 -8.17 16.87 9.50
CA ASN A 23 -7.45 18.06 9.89
C ASN A 23 -7.03 18.92 8.70
N TYR A 24 -7.29 18.47 7.47
CA TYR A 24 -7.08 19.26 6.26
C TYR A 24 -8.09 20.41 6.17
N ASN A 25 -7.69 21.50 5.55
CA ASN A 25 -8.64 22.54 5.21
C ASN A 25 -9.61 22.05 4.11
N ARG A 26 -10.76 22.70 3.98
CA ARG A 26 -11.82 22.29 3.04
C ARG A 26 -11.32 22.26 1.60
N LYS A 27 -10.43 23.17 1.22
CA LYS A 27 -9.91 23.27 -0.15
C LYS A 27 -9.01 22.07 -0.48
N ASP A 28 -8.13 21.69 0.44
CA ASP A 28 -7.23 20.53 0.24
C ASP A 28 -8.01 19.21 0.14
N VAL A 29 -9.12 19.10 0.89
CA VAL A 29 -10.02 17.94 0.80
C VAL A 29 -10.75 17.90 -0.53
N THR A 30 -11.29 19.05 -1.01
CA THR A 30 -11.98 19.11 -2.30
C THR A 30 -11.03 18.93 -3.47
N ASP A 31 -9.90 19.63 -3.49
CA ASP A 31 -9.02 19.66 -4.67
C ASP A 31 -8.20 18.35 -4.82
N ASN A 32 -7.86 17.71 -3.70
CA ASN A 32 -6.96 16.54 -3.73
C ASN A 32 -7.63 15.20 -3.40
N TRP A 33 -8.74 15.20 -2.71
CA TRP A 33 -9.36 13.98 -2.19
C TRP A 33 -10.74 13.69 -2.78
N ILE A 34 -11.62 14.67 -2.81
CA ILE A 34 -12.98 14.48 -3.32
C ILE A 34 -12.92 14.26 -4.83
N ASP A 35 -12.12 15.04 -5.56
CA ASP A 35 -11.99 14.90 -7.01
C ASP A 35 -11.29 13.60 -7.44
N LYS A 36 -10.38 13.07 -6.61
CA LYS A 36 -9.69 11.79 -6.88
C LYS A 36 -10.46 10.56 -6.39
N THR A 37 -11.38 10.72 -5.45
CA THR A 37 -12.15 9.62 -4.87
C THR A 37 -13.62 9.58 -5.30
N GLN A 38 -14.12 10.61 -5.97
CA GLN A 38 -15.43 10.52 -6.60
C GLN A 38 -15.36 9.46 -7.70
N ASN A 39 -16.00 8.34 -7.48
CA ASN A 39 -16.38 7.47 -8.57
C ASN A 39 -17.27 8.27 -9.49
N LYS A 40 -16.72 8.72 -10.61
CA LYS A 40 -17.53 9.34 -11.64
C LYS A 40 -18.65 8.38 -12.00
N PRO A 41 -19.88 8.85 -12.18
CA PRO A 41 -20.98 7.95 -12.53
C PRO A 41 -20.70 7.29 -13.89
N ASP A 42 -21.13 6.06 -14.04
CA ASP A 42 -21.12 5.37 -15.31
C ASP A 42 -22.03 6.12 -16.30
N VAL A 43 -21.44 6.59 -17.38
CA VAL A 43 -22.14 7.30 -18.46
C VAL A 43 -22.47 6.32 -19.58
N TYR A 44 -21.63 5.31 -19.77
CA TYR A 44 -21.79 4.30 -20.80
C TYR A 44 -21.86 2.90 -20.18
N VAL A 45 -22.65 2.03 -20.76
CA VAL A 45 -22.73 0.63 -20.38
C VAL A 45 -22.53 -0.23 -21.61
N SER A 46 -21.62 -1.20 -21.53
CA SER A 46 -21.46 -2.19 -22.58
C SER A 46 -21.82 -3.58 -22.08
N LYS A 47 -22.57 -4.32 -22.86
CA LYS A 47 -23.02 -5.68 -22.55
C LYS A 47 -22.14 -6.71 -23.25
N ARG A 48 -22.01 -7.87 -22.61
CA ARG A 48 -21.39 -9.02 -23.26
C ARG A 48 -22.25 -9.54 -24.40
N LYS A 49 -21.64 -9.80 -25.55
CA LYS A 49 -22.31 -10.36 -26.74
C LYS A 49 -22.98 -11.68 -26.42
N LYS A 50 -24.19 -11.87 -26.93
CA LYS A 50 -24.92 -13.15 -26.80
C LYS A 50 -24.19 -14.27 -27.51
N GLY A 51 -24.24 -15.49 -26.92
CA GLY A 51 -23.63 -16.68 -27.50
C GLY A 51 -22.14 -16.87 -27.20
N ILE A 52 -21.48 -15.89 -26.55
CA ILE A 52 -20.09 -16.05 -26.10
C ILE A 52 -20.05 -16.99 -24.89
N LYS A 53 -19.33 -18.11 -25.05
CA LYS A 53 -19.05 -19.04 -23.95
C LYS A 53 -18.09 -18.34 -22.99
N ASN A 54 -18.52 -18.17 -21.75
CA ASN A 54 -17.72 -17.50 -20.72
C ASN A 54 -16.49 -18.34 -20.34
N ILE A 55 -15.52 -17.67 -19.73
CA ILE A 55 -14.34 -18.28 -19.14
C ILE A 55 -14.45 -18.20 -17.62
N GLU A 56 -13.96 -19.23 -16.94
CA GLU A 56 -13.82 -19.27 -15.49
C GLU A 56 -12.34 -19.38 -15.14
N LEU A 57 -11.81 -18.43 -14.40
CA LEU A 57 -10.42 -18.41 -13.95
C LEU A 57 -10.36 -18.21 -12.46
N GLN A 58 -9.57 -18.99 -11.77
CA GLN A 58 -9.30 -18.78 -10.36
C GLN A 58 -8.41 -17.54 -10.20
N SER A 59 -9.02 -16.45 -9.79
CA SER A 59 -8.37 -15.15 -9.61
C SER A 59 -7.65 -15.08 -8.26
N ALA A 60 -6.56 -14.35 -8.21
CA ALA A 60 -5.87 -14.12 -6.95
C ALA A 60 -6.60 -13.08 -6.09
N TYR A 61 -6.50 -13.24 -4.80
CA TYR A 61 -6.93 -12.27 -3.81
C TYR A 61 -5.76 -11.93 -2.90
N VAL A 62 -5.48 -10.64 -2.77
CA VAL A 62 -4.57 -10.16 -1.72
C VAL A 62 -5.44 -9.37 -0.75
N SER A 63 -5.65 -9.93 0.44
CA SER A 63 -6.22 -9.12 1.51
C SER A 63 -5.26 -7.94 1.73
N ARG A 64 -5.79 -6.75 2.02
CA ARG A 64 -4.98 -5.59 2.40
C ARG A 64 -4.23 -5.90 3.70
N ILE A 65 -3.18 -6.67 3.59
CA ILE A 65 -2.22 -6.90 4.65
C ILE A 65 -1.18 -5.82 4.47
N ASP A 66 -1.22 -4.81 5.32
CA ASP A 66 -0.18 -3.81 5.36
C ASP A 66 1.07 -4.47 5.96
N TYR A 67 1.98 -4.83 5.09
CA TYR A 67 3.28 -5.39 5.46
C TYR A 67 4.16 -4.25 5.98
N GLY A 68 4.85 -4.49 7.08
CA GLY A 68 5.84 -3.57 7.61
C GLY A 68 5.29 -2.43 8.45
N ASP A 69 4.04 -2.46 8.88
CA ASP A 69 3.50 -1.54 9.86
C ASP A 69 3.48 -2.12 11.28
N LEU A 70 3.37 -1.24 12.28
CA LEU A 70 3.27 -1.60 13.69
C LEU A 70 1.82 -1.79 14.15
N SER A 71 0.88 -2.04 13.22
CA SER A 71 -0.56 -2.04 13.47
C SER A 71 -1.05 -3.12 14.44
N ASN A 72 -0.29 -4.18 14.66
CA ASN A 72 -0.62 -5.18 15.69
C ASN A 72 -0.29 -4.64 17.08
N SER A 73 -1.08 -3.69 17.55
CA SER A 73 -0.79 -2.85 18.70
C SER A 73 -0.51 -3.62 20.00
N ALA A 74 -1.20 -4.73 20.28
CA ALA A 74 -1.00 -5.50 21.51
C ALA A 74 0.33 -6.25 21.53
N LYS A 75 0.66 -6.98 20.45
CA LYS A 75 1.93 -7.70 20.34
C LYS A 75 3.11 -6.75 20.23
N PHE A 76 2.94 -5.65 19.49
CA PHE A 76 3.95 -4.61 19.40
C PHE A 76 4.22 -3.97 20.76
N GLN A 77 3.19 -3.54 21.49
CA GLN A 77 3.34 -2.95 22.82
C GLN A 77 4.06 -3.89 23.80
N ALA A 78 3.66 -5.18 23.85
CA ALA A 78 4.30 -6.15 24.73
C ALA A 78 5.80 -6.34 24.40
N SER A 79 6.13 -6.45 23.12
CA SER A 79 7.52 -6.52 22.65
C SER A 79 8.29 -5.24 22.95
N PHE A 80 7.67 -4.09 22.74
CA PHE A 80 8.23 -2.77 22.99
C PHE A 80 8.61 -2.61 24.47
N ILE A 81 7.67 -2.85 25.37
CA ILE A 81 7.90 -2.76 26.82
C ILE A 81 9.03 -3.68 27.25
N LYS A 82 9.00 -4.96 26.78
CA LYS A 82 10.06 -5.93 27.10
C LYS A 82 11.44 -5.48 26.63
N SER A 83 11.54 -4.95 25.42
CA SER A 83 12.81 -4.50 24.84
C SER A 83 13.34 -3.25 25.52
N MET A 84 12.48 -2.25 25.77
CA MET A 84 12.85 -1.04 26.48
C MET A 84 13.30 -1.35 27.91
N ASN A 85 12.53 -2.15 28.63
CA ASN A 85 12.91 -2.57 29.98
C ASN A 85 14.27 -3.29 29.99
N GLY A 86 14.51 -4.20 29.04
CA GLY A 86 15.80 -4.86 28.88
C GLY A 86 16.95 -3.89 28.62
N TYR A 87 16.73 -2.89 27.74
CA TYR A 87 17.74 -1.87 27.43
C TYR A 87 18.13 -1.01 28.65
N PHE A 88 17.13 -0.60 29.43
CA PHE A 88 17.31 0.22 30.62
C PHE A 88 17.58 -0.59 31.90
N GLY A 89 17.57 -1.94 31.80
CA GLY A 89 17.77 -2.82 32.94
C GLY A 89 16.66 -2.73 33.99
N ILE A 90 15.41 -2.46 33.55
CA ILE A 90 14.24 -2.32 34.39
C ILE A 90 13.58 -3.69 34.55
N ASP A 91 13.46 -4.17 35.78
CA ASP A 91 12.78 -5.43 36.10
C ASP A 91 11.29 -5.22 36.39
N LYS A 92 10.51 -6.30 36.33
CA LYS A 92 9.05 -6.22 36.57
C LYS A 92 8.69 -5.70 37.97
N ASP A 93 9.58 -5.92 38.94
CA ASP A 93 9.38 -5.54 40.32
C ASP A 93 9.99 -4.18 40.67
N ASP A 94 10.54 -3.48 39.67
CA ASP A 94 11.03 -2.12 39.82
C ASP A 94 9.88 -1.13 39.77
N ILE A 95 9.30 -0.85 40.93
CA ILE A 95 8.23 0.12 41.09
C ILE A 95 8.81 1.53 41.10
N PHE A 96 8.26 2.42 40.31
CA PHE A 96 8.49 3.88 40.19
C PHE A 96 9.90 4.37 40.56
N GLY A 97 10.20 4.66 41.82
CA GLY A 97 11.48 5.25 42.22
C GLY A 97 12.75 4.42 41.97
N LYS A 98 12.61 3.10 41.78
CA LYS A 98 13.74 2.24 41.34
C LYS A 98 13.96 2.38 39.84
N ALA A 99 12.88 2.40 39.06
CA ALA A 99 12.94 2.58 37.63
C ALA A 99 13.49 3.98 37.26
N GLU A 100 13.07 5.03 37.95
CA GLU A 100 13.61 6.39 37.82
C GLU A 100 15.13 6.43 38.04
N LYS A 101 15.63 5.78 39.10
CA LYS A 101 17.08 5.68 39.36
C LYS A 101 17.82 4.96 38.23
N LYS A 102 17.22 3.96 37.61
CA LYS A 102 17.81 3.23 36.48
C LYS A 102 17.86 4.11 35.22
N LEU A 103 16.81 4.89 34.95
CA LEU A 103 16.78 5.85 33.86
C LEU A 103 17.81 6.98 34.09
N ALA A 104 17.89 7.54 35.28
CA ALA A 104 18.86 8.57 35.62
C ALA A 104 20.32 8.08 35.50
N LYS A 105 20.60 6.81 35.86
CA LYS A 105 21.91 6.17 35.62
C LYS A 105 22.30 6.08 34.15
N LYS A 106 21.33 6.10 33.26
CA LYS A 106 21.51 6.14 31.79
C LYS A 106 21.47 7.57 31.24
N GLU A 107 21.65 8.58 32.09
CA GLU A 107 21.68 9.99 31.71
C GLU A 107 20.37 10.53 31.09
N ILE A 108 19.26 9.88 31.38
CA ILE A 108 17.93 10.40 31.04
C ILE A 108 17.58 11.50 32.04
N ASP A 109 17.35 12.71 31.52
CA ASP A 109 16.88 13.83 32.32
C ASP A 109 15.36 13.70 32.55
N LEU A 110 14.99 13.43 33.78
CA LEU A 110 13.59 13.23 34.19
C LEU A 110 12.89 14.56 34.59
N ASP A 111 13.61 15.69 34.59
CA ASP A 111 12.99 16.99 34.79
C ASP A 111 12.10 17.35 33.59
N PRO A 112 10.79 17.56 33.79
CA PRO A 112 9.88 17.93 32.72
C PRO A 112 10.05 19.37 32.23
N SER A 113 10.85 20.22 32.92
CA SER A 113 11.09 21.56 32.46
C SER A 113 11.91 21.59 31.19
N ILE A 114 11.42 22.29 30.17
CA ILE A 114 12.18 22.56 28.95
C ILE A 114 12.83 23.92 29.15
N THR A 115 14.11 23.92 29.50
CA THR A 115 14.85 25.14 29.83
C THR A 115 15.54 25.83 28.65
N ASN A 116 15.62 25.14 27.50
CA ASN A 116 16.31 25.65 26.31
C ASN A 116 15.36 25.71 25.11
N GLN A 117 15.63 26.64 24.20
CA GLN A 117 15.03 26.66 22.88
C GLN A 117 15.34 25.35 22.17
N ILE A 118 14.30 24.71 21.68
CA ILE A 118 14.39 23.46 20.92
C ILE A 118 14.16 23.82 19.46
N ILE A 119 15.21 23.79 18.66
CA ILE A 119 15.11 24.00 17.21
C ILE A 119 14.78 22.65 16.57
N VAL A 120 13.62 22.58 15.94
CA VAL A 120 13.22 21.42 15.12
C VAL A 120 13.45 21.81 13.67
N ASP A 121 14.56 21.36 13.10
CA ASP A 121 14.79 21.45 11.66
C ASP A 121 13.90 20.44 10.95
N ALA A 122 12.90 20.95 10.25
CA ALA A 122 11.97 20.15 9.50
C ALA A 122 12.11 20.41 7.99
N GLU A 123 12.99 19.67 7.34
CA GLU A 123 12.90 19.52 5.88
C GLU A 123 11.95 18.39 5.55
N PHE A 124 10.78 18.73 5.03
CA PHE A 124 9.76 17.77 4.66
C PHE A 124 9.49 17.80 3.15
N GLU A 125 9.84 16.74 2.47
CA GLU A 125 9.38 16.49 1.11
C GLU A 125 8.04 15.74 1.04
N ASP A 126 7.63 15.07 2.14
CA ASP A 126 6.42 14.21 2.19
C ASP A 126 5.30 14.77 3.09
N TYR A 127 5.16 16.06 3.16
CA TYR A 127 4.23 16.77 4.05
C TYR A 127 2.76 16.42 3.87
N ASP A 128 2.35 16.15 2.64
CA ASP A 128 0.95 15.92 2.28
C ASP A 128 0.36 14.61 2.83
N ARG A 129 1.21 13.76 3.40
CA ARG A 129 0.77 12.43 3.89
C ARG A 129 0.44 12.37 5.37
N ILE A 130 0.83 13.35 6.19
CA ILE A 130 0.83 13.19 7.65
C ILE A 130 0.09 14.27 8.43
N ASN A 131 -0.55 15.21 7.85
CA ASN A 131 -1.34 16.22 8.58
C ASN A 131 -0.58 17.03 9.65
N PHE A 132 0.70 17.29 9.45
CA PHE A 132 1.42 18.19 10.33
C PHE A 132 1.68 19.51 9.63
N GLU A 133 1.03 20.56 10.06
CA GLU A 133 1.32 21.95 9.65
C GLU A 133 2.64 22.43 10.28
N PHE A 134 3.78 21.91 9.82
CA PHE A 134 5.06 22.53 10.07
C PHE A 134 5.48 23.23 8.78
N GLN A 135 5.64 24.54 8.83
CA GLN A 135 6.22 25.26 7.70
C GLN A 135 7.72 24.96 7.59
N LYS A 136 8.27 25.04 6.36
CA LYS A 136 9.68 24.77 5.97
C LYS A 136 10.76 25.58 6.73
N LYS A 137 10.47 26.25 7.84
CA LYS A 137 11.43 27.00 8.63
C LYS A 137 11.45 26.39 10.02
N GLY A 138 12.65 26.15 10.54
CA GLY A 138 12.87 25.67 11.89
C GLY A 138 11.96 26.40 12.87
N HIS A 139 11.22 25.66 13.69
CA HIS A 139 10.39 26.23 14.71
C HIS A 139 11.18 26.30 16.01
N ASP A 140 11.40 27.52 16.49
CA ASP A 140 11.87 27.75 17.85
C ASP A 140 10.77 27.31 18.81
N VAL A 141 11.04 26.25 19.55
CA VAL A 141 10.19 25.79 20.63
C VAL A 141 10.56 26.50 21.89
N SER A 142 9.83 27.58 22.24
CA SER A 142 10.07 28.36 23.46
C SER A 142 9.48 27.65 24.69
N LEU A 143 9.94 28.09 25.88
CA LEU A 143 9.45 27.65 27.20
C LEU A 143 7.92 27.80 27.40
N GLU A 144 7.28 28.67 26.64
CA GLU A 144 5.85 28.99 26.71
C GLU A 144 4.99 28.10 25.79
N MET A 145 5.55 27.02 25.26
CA MET A 145 4.78 26.12 24.38
C MET A 145 3.54 25.57 25.07
N SER A 146 2.45 25.69 24.37
CA SER A 146 1.23 25.01 24.77
C SER A 146 1.45 23.50 24.80
N GLN A 147 0.69 22.76 25.60
CA GLN A 147 0.72 21.29 25.63
C GLN A 147 0.50 20.68 24.23
N ASN A 148 -0.28 21.37 23.39
CA ASN A 148 -0.54 20.97 22.00
C ASN A 148 0.73 21.03 21.13
N ASP A 149 1.58 22.02 21.32
CA ASP A 149 2.83 22.16 20.56
C ASP A 149 3.86 21.10 20.97
N VAL A 150 3.94 20.81 22.28
CA VAL A 150 4.77 19.70 22.79
C VAL A 150 4.32 18.37 22.19
N GLU A 151 3.00 18.14 22.11
CA GLU A 151 2.47 16.93 21.52
C GLU A 151 2.73 16.84 20.00
N LYS A 152 2.62 17.95 19.27
CA LYS A 152 2.99 18.03 17.85
C LYS A 152 4.48 17.68 17.65
N THR A 153 5.36 18.27 18.44
CA THR A 153 6.80 17.98 18.38
C THR A 153 7.09 16.51 18.68
N PHE A 154 6.45 15.93 19.69
CA PHE A 154 6.60 14.52 20.01
C PHE A 154 6.14 13.61 18.84
N ASN A 155 5.00 13.91 18.22
CA ASN A 155 4.49 13.19 17.07
C ASN A 155 5.46 13.24 15.90
N TYR A 156 6.03 14.42 15.63
CA TYR A 156 7.04 14.62 14.60
C TYR A 156 8.29 13.77 14.85
N LEU A 157 8.81 13.77 16.06
CA LEU A 157 9.99 12.99 16.41
C LEU A 157 9.73 11.48 16.28
N CYS A 158 8.55 11.00 16.66
CA CYS A 158 8.16 9.60 16.42
C CYS A 158 8.18 9.23 14.93
N PHE A 159 7.73 10.13 14.09
CA PHE A 159 7.77 9.93 12.63
C PHE A 159 9.20 9.93 12.09
N GLN A 160 10.02 10.90 12.50
CA GLN A 160 11.43 10.98 12.10
C GLN A 160 12.19 9.71 12.49
N LEU A 161 12.03 9.25 13.72
CA LEU A 161 12.67 8.04 14.22
C LEU A 161 12.29 6.80 13.37
N LEU A 162 11.05 6.71 12.89
CA LEU A 162 10.64 5.66 11.97
C LEU A 162 11.27 5.82 10.59
N LYS A 163 11.38 7.04 10.08
CA LYS A 163 12.03 7.34 8.79
C LYS A 163 13.52 6.95 8.83
N GLU A 164 14.22 7.27 9.90
CA GLU A 164 15.62 6.89 10.12
C GLU A 164 15.82 5.35 10.10
N GLN A 165 14.80 4.57 10.51
CA GLN A 165 14.87 3.11 10.50
C GLN A 165 14.66 2.47 9.11
N THR A 166 14.18 3.23 8.11
CA THR A 166 13.94 2.69 6.77
C THR A 166 15.24 2.45 6.01
N GLU A 167 16.30 3.15 6.34
CA GLU A 167 17.59 3.05 5.67
C GLU A 167 18.43 1.86 6.16
N ASP A 168 18.19 1.36 7.38
CA ASP A 168 19.03 0.34 8.02
C ASP A 168 18.21 -0.83 8.58
N ARG A 169 18.04 -1.90 7.80
CA ARG A 169 17.64 -3.29 8.17
C ARG A 169 16.38 -3.52 9.03
N ALA A 170 15.77 -2.52 9.62
CA ALA A 170 14.50 -2.61 10.34
C ALA A 170 13.33 -2.05 9.52
N LYS A 171 13.38 -2.20 8.20
CA LYS A 171 12.52 -1.56 7.21
C LYS A 171 11.04 -1.57 7.60
N ILE A 172 10.56 -0.45 8.12
CA ILE A 172 9.13 -0.20 8.33
C ILE A 172 8.64 0.49 7.06
N THR A 173 7.88 -0.23 6.25
CA THR A 173 7.46 0.25 4.93
C THR A 173 6.28 1.22 4.98
N ASN A 174 5.52 1.23 6.06
CA ASN A 174 4.35 2.10 6.22
C ASN A 174 4.49 3.00 7.45
N ILE A 175 5.29 4.07 7.31
CA ILE A 175 5.55 5.03 8.37
C ILE A 175 4.26 5.73 8.82
N ALA A 176 3.41 6.11 7.87
CA ALA A 176 2.16 6.82 8.15
C ALA A 176 1.20 6.05 9.07
N ARG A 177 1.23 4.71 9.04
CA ARG A 177 0.44 3.86 9.94
C ARG A 177 1.20 3.41 11.18
N SER A 178 2.52 3.52 11.18
CA SER A 178 3.39 3.01 12.25
C SER A 178 3.66 4.03 13.34
N TRP A 179 3.61 5.34 13.04
CA TRP A 179 3.94 6.36 14.03
C TRP A 179 2.97 6.41 15.22
N SER A 180 1.66 6.22 14.98
CA SER A 180 0.65 6.23 16.05
C SER A 180 0.78 5.02 17.00
N PRO A 181 0.97 3.78 16.52
CA PRO A 181 1.36 2.64 17.37
C PRO A 181 2.65 2.87 18.16
N LEU A 182 3.68 3.46 17.55
CA LEU A 182 4.92 3.80 18.24
C LEU A 182 4.69 4.82 19.37
N LYS A 183 4.00 5.93 19.08
CA LYS A 183 3.60 6.93 20.06
C LYS A 183 2.88 6.28 21.25
N LYS A 184 1.90 5.42 20.96
CA LYS A 184 1.15 4.71 21.98
C LYS A 184 2.04 3.79 22.83
N ALA A 185 2.97 3.07 22.19
CA ALA A 185 3.88 2.17 22.89
C ALA A 185 4.84 2.94 23.82
N ILE A 186 5.40 4.05 23.36
CA ILE A 186 6.24 4.95 24.19
C ILE A 186 5.45 5.47 25.39
N ARG A 187 4.23 5.96 25.15
CA ARG A 187 3.36 6.43 26.23
C ARG A 187 3.07 5.35 27.26
N VAL A 188 2.69 4.16 26.83
CA VAL A 188 2.37 3.04 27.73
C VAL A 188 3.60 2.62 28.52
N TRP A 189 4.79 2.60 27.89
CA TRP A 189 6.03 2.27 28.55
C TRP A 189 6.37 3.29 29.65
N PHE A 190 6.33 4.59 29.35
CA PHE A 190 6.57 5.64 30.36
C PHE A 190 5.58 5.55 31.54
N LYS A 191 4.29 5.29 31.26
CA LYS A 191 3.31 5.07 32.32
C LYS A 191 3.65 3.88 33.20
N SER A 192 4.16 2.79 32.61
CA SER A 192 4.57 1.61 33.38
C SER A 192 5.83 1.82 34.23
N VAL A 193 6.69 2.75 33.82
CA VAL A 193 8.00 3.03 34.47
C VAL A 193 7.90 4.17 35.46
N LEU A 194 7.15 5.26 35.14
CA LEU A 194 7.08 6.48 35.94
C LEU A 194 5.74 6.66 36.67
N GLY A 195 4.75 5.79 36.44
CA GLY A 195 3.44 5.84 37.08
C GLY A 195 2.36 6.54 36.26
N GLU A 196 1.11 6.42 36.72
CA GLU A 196 -0.07 6.89 35.97
C GLU A 196 -0.17 8.43 35.84
N ASN A 197 0.41 9.18 36.77
CA ASN A 197 0.33 10.65 36.80
C ASN A 197 1.42 11.34 35.99
N CYS A 198 2.12 10.60 35.12
CA CYS A 198 3.21 11.17 34.35
C CYS A 198 2.70 11.73 33.00
N ASP A 199 2.31 13.00 32.99
CA ASP A 199 1.91 13.70 31.76
C ASP A 199 3.09 14.40 31.05
N TYR A 200 4.27 14.36 31.64
CA TYR A 200 5.46 15.05 31.13
C TYR A 200 6.40 14.17 30.29
N TYR A 201 6.06 12.94 30.02
CA TYR A 201 6.94 12.01 29.27
C TYR A 201 7.28 12.49 27.85
N TYR A 202 6.42 13.29 27.24
CA TYR A 202 6.74 13.93 25.96
C TYR A 202 7.97 14.82 26.08
N ARG A 203 8.07 15.59 27.13
CA ARG A 203 9.16 16.54 27.38
C ARG A 203 10.47 15.81 27.64
N ILE A 204 10.45 14.76 28.46
CA ILE A 204 11.60 13.89 28.72
C ILE A 204 12.11 13.28 27.41
N PHE A 205 11.19 12.76 26.60
CA PHE A 205 11.52 12.14 25.33
C PHE A 205 12.12 13.15 24.33
N ILE A 206 11.49 14.31 24.17
CA ILE A 206 11.95 15.39 23.30
C ILE A 206 13.37 15.83 23.69
N LYS A 207 13.59 16.12 24.97
CA LYS A 207 14.91 16.54 25.49
C LYS A 207 16.02 15.54 25.14
N ASP A 208 15.75 14.25 25.33
CA ASP A 208 16.76 13.24 25.03
C ASP A 208 17.00 13.09 23.53
N ILE A 209 15.94 12.96 22.72
CA ILE A 209 16.09 12.76 21.26
C ILE A 209 16.87 13.92 20.62
N GLN A 210 16.74 15.13 21.13
CA GLN A 210 17.42 16.30 20.61
C GLN A 210 18.91 16.37 20.96
N LYS A 211 19.38 15.54 21.89
CA LYS A 211 20.83 15.35 22.10
C LYS A 211 21.52 14.73 20.87
N GLY A 212 20.79 14.40 19.80
CA GLY A 212 21.33 13.86 18.55
C GLY A 212 22.05 12.53 18.77
N SER A 213 23.34 12.49 18.48
CA SER A 213 24.18 11.29 18.66
C SER A 213 24.33 10.86 20.12
N SER A 214 24.12 11.76 21.07
CA SER A 214 24.20 11.48 22.52
C SER A 214 22.84 11.06 23.10
N SER A 215 21.80 10.92 22.30
CA SER A 215 20.50 10.42 22.74
C SER A 215 20.59 8.97 23.18
N VAL A 216 19.98 8.66 24.33
CA VAL A 216 19.85 7.30 24.85
C VAL A 216 18.63 6.59 24.29
N PHE A 217 17.55 7.33 24.02
CA PHE A 217 16.34 6.75 23.43
C PHE A 217 16.50 6.33 21.97
N ARG A 218 17.30 7.03 21.16
CA ARG A 218 17.51 6.64 19.74
C ARG A 218 18.02 5.20 19.60
N PRO A 219 19.14 4.79 20.21
CA PRO A 219 19.62 3.42 20.12
C PRO A 219 18.67 2.42 20.81
N ALA A 220 18.01 2.79 21.90
CA ALA A 220 17.02 1.95 22.57
C ALA A 220 15.82 1.65 21.65
N LEU A 221 15.30 2.63 20.95
CA LEU A 221 14.20 2.48 20.00
C LEU A 221 14.63 1.67 18.77
N THR A 222 15.82 1.94 18.22
CA THR A 222 16.38 1.16 17.11
C THR A 222 16.47 -0.31 17.46
N GLN A 223 17.01 -0.62 18.64
CA GLN A 223 17.11 -2.00 19.11
C GLN A 223 15.74 -2.63 19.34
N THR A 224 14.79 -1.86 19.87
CA THR A 224 13.41 -2.31 20.11
C THR A 224 12.69 -2.67 18.81
N LEU A 225 12.84 -1.86 17.77
CA LEU A 225 12.26 -2.12 16.45
C LEU A 225 12.93 -3.32 15.77
N LYS A 226 14.26 -3.46 15.91
CA LYS A 226 14.99 -4.66 15.45
C LYS A 226 14.49 -5.93 16.14
N ASN A 227 14.26 -5.90 17.45
CA ASN A 227 13.75 -7.04 18.21
C ASN A 227 12.31 -7.42 17.84
N TYR A 228 11.51 -6.46 17.40
CA TYR A 228 10.13 -6.74 16.96
C TYR A 228 10.05 -7.33 15.55
N ARG A 229 11.04 -7.09 14.70
CA ARG A 229 11.04 -7.54 13.31
C ARG A 229 10.75 -9.05 13.13
N PRO A 230 11.40 -9.99 13.84
CA PRO A 230 11.09 -11.42 13.68
C PRO A 230 9.64 -11.76 14.08
N ILE A 231 9.08 -11.03 15.05
CA ILE A 231 7.68 -11.20 15.47
C ILE A 231 6.77 -10.72 14.35
N LEU A 232 7.07 -9.59 13.74
CA LEU A 232 6.33 -9.04 12.60
C LEU A 232 6.37 -10.01 11.41
N GLU A 233 7.54 -10.51 11.04
CA GLU A 233 7.72 -11.47 9.95
C GLU A 233 6.88 -12.75 10.18
N LYS A 234 6.89 -13.28 11.41
CA LYS A 234 6.06 -14.43 11.77
C LYS A 234 4.56 -14.12 11.63
N LEU A 235 4.11 -12.97 12.11
CA LEU A 235 2.71 -12.55 12.00
C LEU A 235 2.28 -12.37 10.54
N LEU A 236 3.18 -11.89 9.70
CA LEU A 236 2.93 -11.73 8.27
C LEU A 236 2.83 -13.10 7.60
N ALA A 237 3.74 -14.03 7.91
CA ALA A 237 3.68 -15.39 7.40
C ALA A 237 2.38 -16.12 7.80
N GLU A 238 1.95 -15.99 9.07
CA GLU A 238 0.67 -16.54 9.55
C GLU A 238 -0.53 -15.94 8.81
N LYS A 239 -0.51 -14.63 8.54
CA LYS A 239 -1.57 -13.96 7.75
C LYS A 239 -1.57 -14.40 6.28
N VAL A 240 -0.40 -14.55 5.68
CA VAL A 240 -0.27 -15.07 4.31
C VAL A 240 -0.89 -16.46 4.23
N LYS A 241 -0.50 -17.37 5.13
CA LYS A 241 -1.05 -18.74 5.18
C LYS A 241 -2.57 -18.75 5.34
N LYS A 242 -3.13 -17.96 6.27
CA LYS A 242 -4.58 -17.85 6.44
C LYS A 242 -5.32 -17.27 5.23
N ASN A 243 -4.66 -16.46 4.41
CA ASN A 243 -5.26 -15.94 3.18
C ASN A 243 -5.17 -16.93 2.02
N GLU A 244 -4.17 -17.80 2.02
CA GLU A 244 -4.05 -18.90 1.06
C GLU A 244 -5.11 -19.98 1.28
N GLU A 245 -5.61 -20.12 2.52
CA GLU A 245 -6.71 -21.02 2.87
C GLU A 245 -8.10 -20.50 2.48
N LYS A 246 -8.25 -19.25 2.05
CA LYS A 246 -9.50 -18.72 1.52
C LYS A 246 -9.65 -19.14 0.06
N GLU A 247 -10.84 -19.64 -0.28
CA GLU A 247 -11.16 -19.90 -1.68
C GLU A 247 -10.91 -18.65 -2.52
N ALA A 248 -10.05 -18.80 -3.50
CA ALA A 248 -9.74 -17.73 -4.41
C ALA A 248 -10.99 -17.42 -5.26
N PRO A 249 -11.33 -16.13 -5.47
CA PRO A 249 -12.51 -15.77 -6.23
C PRO A 249 -12.42 -16.27 -7.66
N ILE A 250 -13.53 -16.78 -8.19
CA ILE A 250 -13.62 -17.18 -9.59
C ILE A 250 -13.92 -15.92 -10.41
N PHE A 251 -13.02 -15.60 -11.32
CA PHE A 251 -13.25 -14.57 -12.32
C PHE A 251 -14.11 -15.14 -13.47
N THR A 252 -15.10 -14.38 -13.86
CA THR A 252 -15.87 -14.56 -15.08
C THR A 252 -16.09 -13.21 -15.74
N ILE A 253 -16.15 -13.18 -17.07
CA ILE A 253 -16.50 -11.95 -17.77
C ILE A 253 -17.96 -11.61 -17.44
N GLN A 254 -18.19 -10.43 -16.86
CA GLN A 254 -19.50 -9.99 -16.41
C GLN A 254 -20.47 -9.81 -17.57
N GLU A 255 -21.77 -9.74 -17.28
CA GLU A 255 -22.81 -9.48 -18.29
C GLU A 255 -22.75 -8.06 -18.84
N SER A 256 -22.26 -7.12 -18.03
CA SER A 256 -22.07 -5.72 -18.44
C SER A 256 -20.98 -5.05 -17.64
N TYR A 257 -20.37 -4.03 -18.23
CA TYR A 257 -19.40 -3.13 -17.62
C TYR A 257 -19.85 -1.68 -17.78
N GLY A 258 -19.66 -0.89 -16.74
CA GLY A 258 -19.90 0.56 -16.74
C GLY A 258 -18.61 1.32 -17.05
N TYR A 259 -18.75 2.43 -17.77
CA TYR A 259 -17.63 3.31 -18.14
C TYR A 259 -18.00 4.77 -17.88
N THR A 260 -17.05 5.53 -17.35
CA THR A 260 -17.21 6.96 -17.08
C THR A 260 -17.05 7.80 -18.35
N GLU A 261 -17.27 9.09 -18.24
CA GLU A 261 -17.04 10.05 -19.32
C GLU A 261 -15.58 10.09 -19.83
N ASP A 262 -14.62 9.54 -19.06
CA ASP A 262 -13.20 9.50 -19.46
C ASP A 262 -12.90 8.46 -20.54
N TYR A 263 -13.90 7.69 -20.92
CA TYR A 263 -13.80 6.67 -21.96
C TYR A 263 -14.42 7.13 -23.27
N GLU A 264 -13.95 6.57 -24.37
CA GLU A 264 -14.48 6.76 -25.72
C GLU A 264 -14.69 5.44 -26.43
N ASN A 265 -15.65 5.38 -27.34
CA ASN A 265 -15.90 4.20 -28.14
C ASN A 265 -14.78 4.01 -29.17
N LEU A 266 -14.16 2.83 -29.17
CA LEU A 266 -13.24 2.38 -30.21
C LEU A 266 -13.91 1.26 -31.02
N PRO A 267 -14.22 1.50 -32.32
CA PRO A 267 -14.87 0.49 -33.16
C PRO A 267 -13.99 -0.74 -33.37
N VAL A 268 -14.48 -1.91 -32.90
CA VAL A 268 -13.78 -3.19 -33.02
C VAL A 268 -14.79 -4.32 -33.33
N LYS A 269 -14.30 -5.46 -33.82
CA LYS A 269 -15.17 -6.57 -34.27
C LYS A 269 -15.17 -7.75 -33.31
N LEU A 270 -14.00 -8.10 -32.79
CA LEU A 270 -13.77 -9.33 -32.06
C LEU A 270 -13.79 -9.16 -30.54
N ASN A 271 -14.04 -7.93 -30.02
CA ASN A 271 -14.19 -7.75 -28.59
C ASN A 271 -15.41 -8.54 -28.08
N VAL A 272 -15.31 -9.08 -26.88
CA VAL A 272 -16.38 -9.85 -26.22
C VAL A 272 -17.60 -8.98 -25.89
N LEU A 273 -17.43 -7.67 -25.74
CA LEU A 273 -18.50 -6.71 -25.47
C LEU A 273 -19.11 -6.17 -26.77
N GLU A 274 -20.37 -5.76 -26.69
CA GLU A 274 -21.10 -5.19 -27.84
C GLU A 274 -20.46 -3.88 -28.30
N THR A 275 -20.07 -3.02 -27.36
CA THR A 275 -19.34 -1.78 -27.59
C THR A 275 -18.06 -1.80 -26.77
N PHE A 276 -16.93 -1.52 -27.39
CA PHE A 276 -15.67 -1.43 -26.68
C PHE A 276 -15.32 0.01 -26.39
N TYR A 277 -15.05 0.29 -25.12
CA TYR A 277 -14.63 1.61 -24.63
C TYR A 277 -13.18 1.57 -24.17
N ILE A 278 -12.40 2.60 -24.51
CA ILE A 278 -11.02 2.78 -24.09
C ILE A 278 -10.87 4.16 -23.45
N ARG A 279 -9.99 4.33 -22.50
CA ARG A 279 -9.73 5.65 -21.91
C ARG A 279 -9.24 6.64 -22.95
N LYS A 280 -9.74 7.87 -22.89
CA LYS A 280 -9.42 8.95 -23.85
C LYS A 280 -7.95 9.28 -23.86
N GLU A 281 -7.36 9.46 -22.68
CA GLU A 281 -5.97 9.91 -22.52
C GLU A 281 -5.25 9.14 -21.40
N TYR A 282 -4.17 8.43 -21.76
CA TYR A 282 -3.18 7.86 -20.85
C TYR A 282 -1.95 7.40 -21.65
N ASP A 283 -0.81 7.31 -21.01
CA ASP A 283 0.49 7.05 -21.66
C ASP A 283 0.58 5.71 -22.41
N GLY A 284 -0.14 4.69 -21.96
CA GLY A 284 -0.17 3.36 -22.59
C GLY A 284 -1.07 3.25 -23.82
N LYS A 285 -1.98 4.22 -24.04
CA LYS A 285 -3.01 4.14 -25.07
C LYS A 285 -2.50 3.85 -26.49
N PRO A 286 -1.44 4.50 -26.98
CA PRO A 286 -0.97 4.23 -28.35
C PRO A 286 -0.56 2.77 -28.54
N ASN A 287 0.18 2.20 -27.62
CA ASN A 287 0.64 0.82 -27.67
C ASN A 287 -0.54 -0.18 -27.58
N GLU A 288 -1.49 0.08 -26.70
CA GLU A 288 -2.69 -0.75 -26.54
C GLU A 288 -3.59 -0.68 -27.78
N VAL A 289 -3.80 0.49 -28.37
CA VAL A 289 -4.59 0.65 -29.60
C VAL A 289 -3.92 -0.08 -30.76
N GLU A 290 -2.61 -0.02 -30.88
CA GLU A 290 -1.88 -0.80 -31.88
C GLU A 290 -2.03 -2.31 -31.69
N PHE A 291 -2.00 -2.79 -30.44
CA PHE A 291 -2.22 -4.20 -30.14
C PHE A 291 -3.66 -4.60 -30.42
N ILE A 292 -4.65 -3.76 -30.06
CA ILE A 292 -6.07 -3.99 -30.40
C ILE A 292 -6.22 -4.17 -31.91
N ASN A 293 -5.68 -3.23 -32.71
CA ASN A 293 -5.76 -3.31 -34.17
C ASN A 293 -5.15 -4.61 -34.72
N TYR A 294 -4.04 -5.04 -34.12
CA TYR A 294 -3.37 -6.26 -34.50
C TYR A 294 -4.25 -7.51 -34.20
N ILE A 295 -4.76 -7.66 -32.98
CA ILE A 295 -5.57 -8.82 -32.59
C ILE A 295 -6.94 -8.82 -33.23
N ASP A 296 -7.58 -7.65 -33.37
CA ASP A 296 -8.89 -7.52 -34.00
C ASP A 296 -8.86 -7.79 -35.51
N GLY A 297 -7.70 -7.60 -36.14
CA GLY A 297 -7.44 -7.99 -37.52
C GLY A 297 -7.29 -9.52 -37.73
N LYS A 298 -7.11 -10.32 -36.67
CA LYS A 298 -6.83 -11.76 -36.75
C LYS A 298 -8.08 -12.65 -36.69
N LYS A 299 -9.18 -12.25 -37.33
CA LYS A 299 -10.48 -12.98 -37.33
C LYS A 299 -10.42 -14.44 -37.72
N ASN A 300 -9.38 -14.88 -38.44
CA ASN A 300 -9.15 -16.26 -38.80
C ASN A 300 -8.55 -17.12 -37.69
N LYS A 301 -7.91 -16.49 -36.69
CA LYS A 301 -7.25 -17.18 -35.57
C LYS A 301 -7.94 -16.91 -34.24
N ILE A 302 -8.48 -15.71 -34.05
CA ILE A 302 -9.10 -15.26 -32.82
C ILE A 302 -10.61 -15.35 -32.94
N ASP A 303 -11.23 -15.89 -31.89
CA ASP A 303 -12.68 -15.98 -31.74
C ASP A 303 -13.21 -14.69 -31.11
N TRP A 304 -12.66 -14.34 -29.94
CA TRP A 304 -12.91 -13.10 -29.26
C TRP A 304 -11.72 -12.68 -28.38
N TRP A 305 -11.69 -11.42 -27.98
CA TRP A 305 -10.75 -10.88 -27.00
C TRP A 305 -11.46 -9.97 -25.99
N PHE A 306 -10.88 -9.87 -24.80
CA PHE A 306 -11.35 -9.03 -23.71
C PHE A 306 -10.18 -8.24 -23.14
N LYS A 307 -10.32 -6.91 -23.02
CA LYS A 307 -9.37 -6.04 -22.32
C LYS A 307 -9.75 -5.99 -20.84
N GLN A 308 -8.80 -6.22 -19.99
CA GLN A 308 -8.98 -6.10 -18.57
C GLN A 308 -8.58 -4.70 -18.07
N GLU A 309 -9.15 -4.34 -16.95
CA GLU A 309 -8.80 -3.15 -16.17
C GLU A 309 -8.41 -3.56 -14.75
N ILE A 310 -8.22 -2.60 -13.84
CA ILE A 310 -7.92 -2.85 -12.44
C ILE A 310 -9.22 -2.83 -11.64
N GLY A 311 -9.55 -3.93 -10.96
CA GLY A 311 -10.76 -4.00 -10.14
C GLY A 311 -11.06 -5.41 -9.66
N GLN A 312 -12.03 -5.55 -8.77
CA GLN A 312 -12.42 -6.87 -8.21
C GLN A 312 -13.13 -7.75 -9.24
N GLU A 313 -13.70 -7.15 -10.26
CA GLU A 313 -14.39 -7.79 -11.38
C GLU A 313 -13.46 -8.32 -12.47
N TYR A 314 -12.14 -8.12 -12.33
CA TYR A 314 -11.13 -8.52 -13.29
C TYR A 314 -10.25 -9.66 -12.76
N PHE A 315 -9.67 -10.42 -13.66
CA PHE A 315 -8.76 -11.51 -13.35
C PHE A 315 -7.42 -10.96 -12.86
N ALA A 316 -7.01 -11.40 -11.68
CA ALA A 316 -5.78 -10.97 -11.03
C ALA A 316 -4.85 -12.14 -10.74
N ILE A 317 -3.56 -11.89 -10.83
CA ILE A 317 -2.47 -12.78 -10.45
C ILE A 317 -1.70 -12.18 -9.29
N LYS A 318 -1.41 -12.97 -8.26
CA LYS A 318 -0.59 -12.55 -7.13
C LYS A 318 0.88 -12.62 -7.51
N TYR A 319 1.63 -11.56 -7.22
CA TYR A 319 3.09 -11.53 -7.40
C TYR A 319 3.79 -10.87 -6.23
N PHE A 320 5.06 -11.16 -6.02
CA PHE A 320 5.86 -10.47 -5.03
C PHE A 320 6.51 -9.24 -5.65
N ASN A 321 6.16 -8.06 -5.13
CA ASN A 321 6.74 -6.79 -5.52
C ASN A 321 8.03 -6.57 -4.72
N THR A 322 9.18 -6.66 -5.37
CA THR A 322 10.48 -6.53 -4.72
C THR A 322 10.77 -5.10 -4.24
N ALA A 323 10.25 -4.09 -4.93
CA ALA A 323 10.43 -2.69 -4.53
C ALA A 323 9.68 -2.38 -3.23
N ASP A 324 8.44 -2.85 -3.11
CA ASP A 324 7.59 -2.63 -1.93
C ASP A 324 7.73 -3.74 -0.88
N GLN A 325 8.48 -4.81 -1.15
CA GLN A 325 8.64 -5.97 -0.28
C GLN A 325 7.30 -6.57 0.19
N LYS A 326 6.30 -6.63 -0.71
CA LYS A 326 4.96 -7.13 -0.40
C LYS A 326 4.36 -7.89 -1.58
N PHE A 327 3.37 -8.73 -1.29
CA PHE A 327 2.53 -9.28 -2.33
C PHE A 327 1.56 -8.24 -2.87
N SER A 328 1.44 -8.19 -4.18
CA SER A 328 0.55 -7.29 -4.91
C SER A 328 -0.26 -8.08 -5.93
N LEU A 329 -1.33 -7.47 -6.44
CA LEU A 329 -2.10 -8.01 -7.54
C LEU A 329 -1.61 -7.42 -8.86
N PHE A 330 -1.52 -8.28 -9.84
CA PHE A 330 -1.23 -7.95 -11.22
C PHE A 330 -2.44 -8.35 -12.07
N TYR A 331 -2.90 -7.44 -12.90
CA TYR A 331 -4.03 -7.62 -13.82
C TYR A 331 -3.46 -7.64 -15.23
N PRO A 332 -3.33 -8.83 -15.87
CA PRO A 332 -2.89 -8.91 -17.26
C PRO A 332 -3.86 -8.15 -18.16
N ASP A 333 -3.37 -7.42 -19.15
CA ASP A 333 -4.21 -6.54 -19.98
C ASP A 333 -5.26 -7.31 -20.79
N TRP A 334 -4.95 -8.55 -21.25
CA TRP A 334 -5.71 -9.23 -22.29
C TRP A 334 -6.06 -10.65 -21.95
N ILE A 335 -7.33 -11.03 -22.19
CA ILE A 335 -7.77 -12.41 -22.30
C ILE A 335 -8.26 -12.62 -23.75
N ILE A 336 -7.69 -13.61 -24.44
CA ILE A 336 -7.97 -13.86 -25.84
C ILE A 336 -8.43 -15.32 -26.02
N LYS A 337 -9.54 -15.52 -26.69
CA LYS A 337 -10.01 -16.84 -27.09
C LYS A 337 -9.59 -17.13 -28.53
N PHE A 338 -8.82 -18.19 -28.73
CA PHE A 338 -8.44 -18.65 -30.05
C PHE A 338 -9.44 -19.67 -30.61
N LYS A 339 -9.62 -19.67 -31.92
CA LYS A 339 -10.51 -20.61 -32.61
C LYS A 339 -10.11 -22.08 -32.45
N GLU A 340 -8.82 -22.33 -32.25
CA GLU A 340 -8.28 -23.66 -31.94
C GLU A 340 -8.65 -24.19 -30.56
N GLY A 341 -9.38 -23.40 -29.77
CA GLY A 341 -9.87 -23.80 -28.46
C GLY A 341 -9.00 -23.35 -27.28
N LYS A 342 -7.81 -22.80 -27.52
CA LYS A 342 -6.93 -22.25 -26.48
C LYS A 342 -7.39 -20.88 -26.01
N PHE A 343 -6.89 -20.49 -24.84
CA PHE A 343 -7.00 -19.14 -24.29
C PHE A 343 -5.62 -18.49 -24.18
N GLY A 344 -5.56 -17.21 -24.47
CA GLY A 344 -4.38 -16.38 -24.27
C GLY A 344 -4.55 -15.42 -23.10
N ILE A 345 -3.53 -15.31 -22.24
CA ILE A 345 -3.47 -14.28 -21.19
C ILE A 345 -2.18 -13.51 -21.43
N PHE A 346 -2.32 -12.24 -21.81
CA PHE A 346 -1.19 -11.43 -22.22
C PHE A 346 -1.19 -10.09 -21.49
N ASP A 347 0.01 -9.52 -21.34
CA ASP A 347 0.24 -8.22 -20.77
C ASP A 347 1.14 -7.42 -21.70
N THR A 348 0.65 -6.28 -22.21
CA THR A 348 1.40 -5.46 -23.16
C THR A 348 2.33 -4.49 -22.41
N LYS A 349 3.56 -4.44 -22.84
CA LYS A 349 4.57 -3.51 -22.32
C LYS A 349 5.23 -2.73 -23.45
N GLY A 350 5.77 -1.56 -23.11
CA GLY A 350 6.48 -0.73 -24.08
C GLY A 350 7.55 0.11 -23.38
N GLY A 351 8.68 0.33 -24.09
CA GLY A 351 9.76 1.16 -23.59
C GLY A 351 10.25 0.78 -22.18
N ARG A 352 10.27 1.73 -21.26
CA ARG A 352 10.76 1.53 -19.88
C ARG A 352 9.94 0.51 -19.08
N THR A 353 8.65 0.36 -19.36
CA THR A 353 7.81 -0.60 -18.63
C THR A 353 8.12 -2.05 -18.93
N ALA A 354 8.86 -2.32 -20.00
CA ALA A 354 9.34 -3.66 -20.33
C ALA A 354 10.41 -4.16 -19.37
N THR A 355 11.19 -3.25 -18.77
CA THR A 355 12.23 -3.58 -17.77
C THR A 355 11.65 -3.74 -16.37
N ASP A 356 10.47 -3.15 -16.06
CA ASP A 356 9.85 -3.16 -14.74
C ASP A 356 8.93 -4.37 -14.49
N THR A 357 9.10 -5.44 -15.24
CA THR A 357 8.23 -6.63 -15.15
C THR A 357 8.75 -7.70 -14.20
N GLU A 358 9.86 -7.47 -13.49
CA GLU A 358 10.63 -8.49 -12.75
C GLU A 358 9.80 -9.43 -11.86
N GLY A 359 8.73 -8.95 -11.22
CA GLY A 359 7.85 -9.82 -10.43
C GLY A 359 6.62 -10.34 -11.20
N ARG A 360 6.17 -9.62 -12.23
CA ARG A 360 4.91 -9.90 -12.95
C ARG A 360 5.06 -10.97 -14.01
N ALA A 361 6.16 -10.94 -14.77
CA ALA A 361 6.40 -11.92 -15.82
C ALA A 361 6.57 -13.35 -15.28
N PRO A 362 7.41 -13.59 -14.24
CA PRO A 362 7.46 -14.91 -13.59
C PRO A 362 6.11 -15.38 -13.03
N ALA A 363 5.35 -14.48 -12.40
CA ALA A 363 4.04 -14.82 -11.86
C ALA A 363 3.02 -15.20 -12.93
N LEU A 364 3.03 -14.50 -14.08
CA LEU A 364 2.20 -14.85 -15.24
C LEU A 364 2.60 -16.21 -15.82
N ALA A 365 3.89 -16.46 -16.02
CA ALA A 365 4.39 -17.73 -16.53
C ALA A 365 4.02 -18.90 -15.58
N GLU A 366 4.12 -18.70 -14.28
CA GLU A 366 3.73 -19.70 -13.28
C GLU A 366 2.21 -19.97 -13.29
N LYS A 367 1.41 -18.91 -13.38
CA LYS A 367 -0.05 -19.02 -13.47
C LYS A 367 -0.51 -19.72 -14.74
N LEU A 368 0.13 -19.46 -15.88
CA LEU A 368 -0.16 -20.16 -17.15
C LEU A 368 0.16 -21.64 -17.05
N LYS A 369 1.26 -22.01 -16.40
CA LYS A 369 1.61 -23.40 -16.14
C LYS A 369 0.56 -24.10 -15.26
N GLU A 370 0.07 -23.42 -14.22
CA GLU A 370 -0.98 -23.91 -13.32
C GLU A 370 -2.31 -24.13 -14.09
N LEU A 371 -2.69 -23.19 -14.95
CA LEU A 371 -3.90 -23.27 -15.77
C LEU A 371 -3.82 -24.37 -16.84
N GLY A 372 -2.63 -24.83 -17.18
CA GLY A 372 -2.39 -25.99 -18.04
C GLY A 372 -2.36 -25.68 -19.53
N LYS A 373 -2.21 -26.73 -20.34
CA LYS A 373 -1.89 -26.71 -21.82
C LYS A 373 -2.90 -25.95 -22.69
N LYS A 374 -4.10 -25.68 -22.18
CA LYS A 374 -5.10 -24.86 -22.88
C LYS A 374 -4.83 -23.37 -22.83
N PHE A 375 -3.91 -22.96 -21.99
CA PHE A 375 -3.55 -21.55 -21.78
C PHE A 375 -2.16 -21.26 -22.33
N VAL A 376 -2.06 -20.16 -23.03
CA VAL A 376 -0.81 -19.60 -23.55
C VAL A 376 -0.77 -18.12 -23.19
N GLY A 377 0.39 -17.51 -23.18
CA GLY A 377 0.47 -16.08 -22.90
C GLY A 377 1.84 -15.65 -22.43
N GLY A 378 1.93 -14.43 -21.95
CA GLY A 378 3.18 -13.84 -21.48
C GLY A 378 3.17 -12.34 -21.67
N ILE A 379 4.34 -11.75 -21.49
CA ILE A 379 4.56 -10.33 -21.74
C ILE A 379 4.70 -10.08 -23.23
N VAL A 380 3.94 -9.14 -23.75
CA VAL A 380 3.91 -8.79 -25.18
C VAL A 380 4.61 -7.48 -25.43
N LEU A 381 5.46 -7.46 -26.42
CA LEU A 381 6.25 -6.30 -26.84
C LEU A 381 6.15 -6.12 -28.36
N LYS A 382 6.22 -4.86 -28.82
CA LYS A 382 6.36 -4.55 -30.24
C LYS A 382 7.76 -4.03 -30.52
N GLU A 383 8.51 -4.74 -31.34
CA GLU A 383 9.84 -4.34 -31.76
C GLU A 383 10.01 -4.53 -33.27
N GLY A 384 10.62 -3.57 -33.95
CA GLY A 384 10.75 -3.59 -35.41
C GLY A 384 9.42 -3.68 -36.18
N GLY A 385 8.29 -3.27 -35.57
CA GLY A 385 6.95 -3.38 -36.15
C GLY A 385 6.29 -4.75 -35.97
N ILE A 386 6.95 -5.72 -35.33
CA ILE A 386 6.49 -7.08 -35.09
C ILE A 386 6.13 -7.23 -33.61
N TRP A 387 5.04 -7.94 -33.33
CA TRP A 387 4.64 -8.31 -31.98
C TRP A 387 5.29 -9.63 -31.58
N HIS A 388 5.99 -9.59 -30.46
CA HIS A 388 6.62 -10.74 -29.80
C HIS A 388 6.01 -10.96 -28.44
N TYR A 389 6.02 -12.17 -27.91
CA TYR A 389 5.70 -12.42 -26.52
C TYR A 389 6.73 -13.35 -25.89
N ASN A 390 6.92 -13.16 -24.58
CA ASN A 390 7.80 -13.96 -23.76
C ASN A 390 7.00 -14.60 -22.63
N ASP A 391 7.04 -15.92 -22.52
CA ASP A 391 6.37 -16.72 -21.49
C ASP A 391 7.34 -17.29 -20.44
N SER A 392 8.60 -16.84 -20.48
CA SER A 392 9.64 -17.34 -19.59
C SER A 392 9.48 -16.82 -18.18
N LYS A 393 9.83 -17.67 -17.20
CA LYS A 393 10.00 -17.27 -15.80
C LYS A 393 11.22 -16.35 -15.62
N ASP A 394 12.22 -16.49 -16.46
CA ASP A 394 13.48 -15.74 -16.42
C ASP A 394 13.44 -14.56 -17.39
N TYR A 395 12.28 -13.91 -17.49
CA TYR A 395 12.09 -12.77 -18.36
C TYR A 395 13.13 -11.68 -18.08
N LYS A 396 13.89 -11.36 -19.11
CA LYS A 396 14.82 -10.20 -19.14
C LYS A 396 14.61 -9.49 -20.46
N TYR A 397 14.23 -8.22 -20.38
CA TYR A 397 14.15 -7.40 -21.57
C TYR A 397 15.48 -6.68 -21.80
N ILE A 398 16.09 -6.94 -22.93
CA ILE A 398 17.28 -6.25 -23.44
C ILE A 398 16.88 -5.60 -24.77
N PRO A 399 16.82 -4.27 -24.88
CA PRO A 399 16.46 -3.60 -26.13
C PRO A 399 17.34 -4.08 -27.29
N GLY A 400 16.71 -4.45 -28.41
CA GLY A 400 17.42 -4.95 -29.59
C GLY A 400 17.83 -6.43 -29.54
N ASN A 401 17.52 -7.14 -28.46
CA ASN A 401 17.72 -8.57 -28.33
C ASN A 401 16.42 -9.25 -27.92
N LEU A 402 15.81 -9.98 -28.87
CA LEU A 402 14.54 -10.69 -28.71
C LEU A 402 14.68 -12.22 -28.58
N ASP A 403 15.91 -12.71 -28.38
CA ASP A 403 16.19 -14.14 -28.19
C ASP A 403 15.79 -14.65 -26.80
#